data_7fa0a8564f278acbcaf3fbb2bd6e7f9c
#
_entry.id   7fa0a8564f278acbcaf3fbb2bd6e7f9c
#
_cell.length_a   1.000
_cell.length_b   1.000
_cell.length_c   1.000
_cell.angle_alpha   90.00
_cell.angle_beta   90.00
_cell.angle_gamma   90.00
#
_symmetry.space_group_name_H-M   'P 1'
#
loop_
_entity.id
_entity.type
_entity.pdbx_description
1 polymer ?
#
loop_
_entity_poly.entity_id
_entity_poly.type
_entity_poly.pdbx_seq_one_letter_code
_entity_poly.pdbx_strand_id
1 'polypeptide(L)'
;MNIYIKKVKNSKGQEKEWLWINYTINGKRFRKPLDMENTKSNYKRAENEILPILQYKLLNGELNQNKKIPTVDEYMKFSFELHSGGRGKTTIYGHQKNYDKYIKEVFGHKSLDKIKSSEITLWQNNLQQQFKLSKSYILKIRGLLYTMFEDAIENEILKTNPIKKVKSLKQTEDSKVKRIELTPFKVEEINKILSVATNQDKNLVATLFMTGLRIGECIGLTWDCINFENKTITIKKQIVNGEIKDYLKTSKSKRIIPIIEPLVPFLESQYKITGNSNSFIFLTTKTNKHYHSAGKIREQIWVPLLKKANVEYRNLHQTRGTFISTLISNGEDINYVSKIAGHENVKITLERYSQYIPVKDKNFGKCFKAIQTSSDTELAPKENSFVEMPLI
;
A
#
# COMPACT_ATOMS: atom_id res chain seq x y z
N MET A 1 36.39 24.92 29.42
CA MET A 1 36.52 23.50 29.81
C MET A 1 37.84 23.34 30.53
N ASN A 2 37.86 22.68 31.71
CA ASN A 2 39.08 22.41 32.48
C ASN A 2 38.98 21.10 33.25
N ILE A 3 40.17 20.50 33.53
CA ILE A 3 40.31 19.29 34.33
C ILE A 3 40.43 19.71 35.81
N TYR A 4 39.79 18.94 36.69
CA TYR A 4 39.97 19.11 38.14
C TYR A 4 40.02 17.74 38.83
N ILE A 5 40.62 17.73 40.02
CA ILE A 5 40.80 16.53 40.83
C ILE A 5 39.66 16.44 41.83
N LYS A 6 39.06 15.26 41.93
CA LYS A 6 38.02 14.96 42.93
C LYS A 6 38.41 13.75 43.74
N LYS A 7 38.39 13.88 45.08
CA LYS A 7 38.57 12.78 45.99
C LYS A 7 37.30 11.97 46.12
N VAL A 8 37.39 10.66 45.92
CA VAL A 8 36.28 9.73 45.99
C VAL A 8 36.69 8.56 46.91
N LYS A 9 35.82 8.24 47.89
CA LYS A 9 36.05 7.09 48.80
C LYS A 9 35.59 5.79 48.09
N ASN A 10 36.47 4.79 48.12
CA ASN A 10 36.11 3.46 47.65
C ASN A 10 35.24 2.73 48.71
N SER A 11 34.72 1.55 48.38
CA SER A 11 33.89 0.70 49.26
C SER A 11 34.61 0.29 50.56
N LYS A 12 35.94 0.43 50.62
CA LYS A 12 36.79 0.15 51.80
C LYS A 12 37.17 1.39 52.59
N GLY A 13 36.53 2.57 52.28
CA GLY A 13 36.79 3.83 52.99
C GLY A 13 38.08 4.57 52.60
N GLN A 14 38.90 4.05 51.69
CA GLN A 14 40.15 4.67 51.26
C GLN A 14 39.83 5.77 50.22
N GLU A 15 40.43 6.91 50.41
CA GLU A 15 40.32 8.06 49.48
C GLU A 15 41.25 7.87 48.28
N LYS A 16 40.71 7.95 47.08
CA LYS A 16 41.44 8.00 45.84
C LYS A 16 41.09 9.28 45.08
N GLU A 17 42.08 9.82 44.40
CA GLU A 17 41.92 11.01 43.57
C GLU A 17 41.65 10.63 42.13
N TRP A 18 40.56 11.17 41.60
CA TRP A 18 40.10 10.92 40.22
C TRP A 18 40.09 12.20 39.43
N LEU A 19 40.42 12.11 38.13
CA LEU A 19 40.33 13.19 37.18
C LEU A 19 38.91 13.41 36.74
N TRP A 20 38.45 14.61 36.82
CA TRP A 20 37.14 15.06 36.39
C TRP A 20 37.27 16.22 35.44
N ILE A 21 36.30 16.40 34.56
CA ILE A 21 36.21 17.52 33.65
C ILE A 21 35.00 18.38 34.00
N ASN A 22 35.14 19.69 33.92
CA ASN A 22 34.01 20.60 33.95
C ASN A 22 33.94 21.44 32.66
N TYR A 23 32.74 21.73 32.22
CA TYR A 23 32.45 22.58 31.07
C TYR A 23 31.08 23.21 31.22
N THR A 24 30.83 24.29 30.50
CA THR A 24 29.56 25.00 30.50
C THR A 24 28.95 24.96 29.11
N ILE A 25 27.65 24.63 29.02
CA ILE A 25 26.87 24.68 27.79
C ILE A 25 25.60 25.48 28.09
N ASN A 26 25.31 26.48 27.27
CA ASN A 26 24.12 27.34 27.43
C ASN A 26 23.87 27.81 28.87
N GLY A 27 24.95 28.25 29.54
CA GLY A 27 24.89 28.72 30.93
C GLY A 27 24.84 27.67 32.03
N LYS A 28 24.64 26.37 31.67
CA LYS A 28 24.63 25.28 32.63
C LYS A 28 26.00 24.60 32.73
N ARG A 29 26.45 24.38 33.97
CA ARG A 29 27.72 23.75 34.27
C ARG A 29 27.57 22.24 34.39
N PHE A 30 28.40 21.50 33.65
CA PHE A 30 28.47 20.04 33.66
C PHE A 30 29.78 19.56 34.25
N ARG A 31 29.72 18.46 35.00
CA ARG A 31 30.88 17.84 35.63
C ARG A 31 30.81 16.32 35.33
N LYS A 32 31.86 15.78 34.71
CA LYS A 32 31.90 14.34 34.36
C LYS A 32 33.23 13.72 34.78
N PRO A 33 33.27 12.47 35.28
CA PRO A 33 34.50 11.74 35.51
C PRO A 33 35.16 11.41 34.14
N LEU A 34 36.51 11.35 34.16
CA LEU A 34 37.29 10.84 33.03
C LEU A 34 37.66 9.37 33.21
N ASP A 35 37.16 8.73 34.28
CA ASP A 35 37.42 7.33 34.68
C ASP A 35 38.94 7.01 34.78
N MET A 36 39.72 8.00 35.24
CA MET A 36 41.14 7.92 35.39
C MET A 36 41.56 8.37 36.78
N GLU A 37 42.40 7.57 37.47
CA GLU A 37 43.06 8.00 38.72
C GLU A 37 44.01 9.15 38.45
N ASN A 38 44.18 10.06 39.41
CA ASN A 38 45.10 11.18 39.33
C ASN A 38 46.54 10.73 39.49
N THR A 39 47.16 10.31 38.38
CA THR A 39 48.59 10.06 38.27
C THR A 39 49.22 11.07 37.31
N LYS A 40 50.50 11.33 37.44
CA LYS A 40 51.22 12.29 36.57
C LYS A 40 51.10 11.93 35.09
N SER A 41 51.06 10.62 34.77
CA SER A 41 50.87 10.08 33.40
C SER A 41 49.42 10.35 32.92
N ASN A 42 48.42 9.97 33.74
CA ASN A 42 47.01 10.12 33.38
C ASN A 42 46.63 11.60 33.27
N TYR A 43 47.18 12.46 34.10
CA TYR A 43 46.91 13.91 34.00
C TYR A 43 47.42 14.47 32.65
N LYS A 44 48.71 14.15 32.29
CA LYS A 44 49.25 14.55 30.98
C LYS A 44 48.44 14.03 29.81
N ARG A 45 47.97 12.77 29.89
CA ARG A 45 47.11 12.17 28.86
C ARG A 45 45.76 12.87 28.77
N ALA A 46 45.15 13.15 29.91
CA ALA A 46 43.88 13.89 29.95
C ALA A 46 44.00 15.28 29.37
N GLU A 47 45.12 16.00 29.64
CA GLU A 47 45.38 17.34 29.17
C GLU A 47 45.71 17.40 27.67
N ASN A 48 46.58 16.51 27.20
CA ASN A 48 47.11 16.58 25.83
C ASN A 48 46.29 15.80 24.78
N GLU A 49 45.56 14.76 25.18
CA GLU A 49 44.79 13.93 24.25
C GLU A 49 43.28 14.11 24.41
N ILE A 50 42.79 14.04 25.67
CA ILE A 50 41.34 13.99 25.90
C ILE A 50 40.69 15.36 25.88
N LEU A 51 41.32 16.34 26.55
CA LEU A 51 40.80 17.70 26.66
C LEU A 51 40.61 18.38 25.28
N PRO A 52 41.59 18.32 24.34
CA PRO A 52 41.43 18.90 23.02
C PRO A 52 40.27 18.25 22.22
N ILE A 53 40.12 16.90 22.30
CA ILE A 53 39.03 16.19 21.65
C ILE A 53 37.67 16.62 22.21
N LEU A 54 37.58 16.76 23.53
CA LEU A 54 36.34 17.19 24.17
C LEU A 54 36.04 18.68 23.91
N GLN A 55 37.07 19.54 23.80
CA GLN A 55 36.92 20.94 23.39
C GLN A 55 36.42 21.07 21.97
N TYR A 56 36.98 20.26 21.04
CA TYR A 56 36.48 20.17 19.65
C TYR A 56 35.00 19.72 19.59
N LYS A 57 34.66 18.70 20.37
CA LYS A 57 33.26 18.22 20.47
C LYS A 57 32.33 19.26 21.09
N LEU A 58 32.81 20.06 22.02
CA LEU A 58 32.05 21.16 22.64
C LEU A 58 31.77 22.27 21.61
N LEU A 59 32.79 22.67 20.85
CA LEU A 59 32.70 23.70 19.81
C LEU A 59 31.75 23.29 18.69
N ASN A 60 31.75 21.99 18.31
CA ASN A 60 30.87 21.45 17.30
C ASN A 60 29.47 21.06 17.82
N GLY A 61 29.15 21.39 19.09
CA GLY A 61 27.84 21.06 19.67
C GLY A 61 27.62 19.58 20.00
N GLU A 62 28.60 18.71 19.76
CA GLU A 62 28.50 17.26 19.98
C GLU A 62 28.39 16.85 21.46
N LEU A 63 28.78 17.75 22.39
CA LEU A 63 28.61 17.55 23.83
C LEU A 63 27.25 18.02 24.34
N ASN A 64 26.41 18.58 23.50
CA ASN A 64 25.05 19.02 23.85
C ASN A 64 24.13 17.81 24.09
N GLN A 65 24.41 16.96 25.06
CA GLN A 65 23.68 15.74 25.40
C GLN A 65 22.34 15.99 26.14
N ASN A 66 21.76 17.18 26.05
CA ASN A 66 20.45 17.47 26.65
C ASN A 66 19.37 17.85 25.61
N LYS A 67 19.51 17.44 24.35
CA LYS A 67 18.28 17.31 23.54
C LYS A 67 17.54 16.07 24.08
N LYS A 68 16.47 16.29 24.84
CA LYS A 68 15.54 15.23 25.24
C LYS A 68 15.11 14.53 23.94
N ILE A 69 15.59 13.32 23.75
CA ILE A 69 15.19 12.53 22.58
C ILE A 69 13.70 12.25 22.72
N PRO A 70 12.87 12.60 21.72
CA PRO A 70 11.43 12.46 21.83
C PRO A 70 11.02 10.99 21.92
N THR A 71 9.83 10.76 22.43
CA THR A 71 9.17 9.45 22.39
C THR A 71 8.66 9.16 20.98
N VAL A 72 8.35 7.89 20.72
CA VAL A 72 7.71 7.48 19.45
C VAL A 72 6.39 8.22 19.23
N ASP A 73 5.58 8.40 20.28
CA ASP A 73 4.27 9.08 20.14
C ASP A 73 4.44 10.56 19.79
N GLU A 74 5.39 11.24 20.44
CA GLU A 74 5.71 12.64 20.13
C GLU A 74 6.22 12.79 18.70
N TYR A 75 7.15 11.93 18.29
CA TYR A 75 7.81 12.05 16.99
C TYR A 75 6.96 11.53 15.83
N MET A 76 6.12 10.53 16.05
CA MET A 76 5.20 10.02 15.03
C MET A 76 4.18 11.09 14.58
N LYS A 77 3.72 11.93 15.52
CA LYS A 77 2.84 13.06 15.17
C LYS A 77 3.55 14.02 14.21
N PHE A 78 4.78 14.37 14.54
CA PHE A 78 5.63 15.22 13.68
C PHE A 78 5.86 14.57 12.29
N SER A 79 6.23 13.27 12.24
CA SER A 79 6.41 12.53 10.98
C SER A 79 5.14 12.49 10.14
N PHE A 80 3.96 12.35 10.76
CA PHE A 80 2.69 12.43 10.03
C PHE A 80 2.42 13.82 9.44
N GLU A 81 2.71 14.88 10.19
CA GLU A 81 2.60 16.26 9.71
C GLU A 81 3.56 16.52 8.54
N LEU A 82 4.82 16.11 8.68
CA LEU A 82 5.86 16.27 7.66
C LEU A 82 5.43 15.68 6.32
N HIS A 83 4.77 14.52 6.33
CA HIS A 83 4.32 13.83 5.12
C HIS A 83 2.85 14.10 4.75
N SER A 84 2.16 15.01 5.43
CA SER A 84 0.73 15.28 5.21
C SER A 84 0.44 15.86 3.84
N GLY A 85 1.29 16.76 3.34
CA GLY A 85 1.11 17.44 2.07
C GLY A 85 1.17 16.54 0.83
N GLY A 86 1.89 15.41 0.91
CA GLY A 86 2.03 14.45 -0.19
C GLY A 86 1.05 13.27 -0.14
N ARG A 87 0.27 13.11 0.94
CA ARG A 87 -0.60 11.96 1.17
C ARG A 87 -2.07 12.32 1.12
N GLY A 88 -2.87 11.50 0.45
CA GLY A 88 -4.33 11.68 0.46
C GLY A 88 -4.92 11.39 1.86
N LYS A 89 -6.00 12.09 2.23
CA LYS A 89 -6.68 11.99 3.54
C LYS A 89 -6.98 10.55 3.97
N THR A 90 -7.42 9.69 3.05
CA THR A 90 -7.71 8.27 3.33
C THR A 90 -6.44 7.51 3.75
N THR A 91 -5.29 7.84 3.17
CA THR A 91 -4.00 7.24 3.52
C THR A 91 -3.57 7.69 4.91
N ILE A 92 -3.68 8.99 5.21
CA ILE A 92 -3.37 9.56 6.52
C ILE A 92 -4.24 8.89 7.60
N TYR A 93 -5.55 8.83 7.38
CA TYR A 93 -6.47 8.14 8.30
C TYR A 93 -6.09 6.66 8.52
N GLY A 94 -5.76 5.94 7.44
CA GLY A 94 -5.33 4.55 7.53
C GLY A 94 -4.00 4.38 8.28
N HIS A 95 -3.07 5.30 8.11
CA HIS A 95 -1.80 5.32 8.84
C HIS A 95 -2.02 5.59 10.33
N GLN A 96 -2.83 6.60 10.68
CA GLN A 96 -3.18 6.91 12.05
C GLN A 96 -3.84 5.70 12.74
N LYS A 97 -4.83 5.09 12.10
CA LYS A 97 -5.50 3.89 12.63
C LYS A 97 -4.53 2.72 12.87
N ASN A 98 -3.59 2.51 11.95
CA ASN A 98 -2.58 1.45 12.11
C ASN A 98 -1.61 1.77 13.25
N TYR A 99 -1.19 3.04 13.37
CA TYR A 99 -0.36 3.49 14.47
C TYR A 99 -1.05 3.27 15.82
N ASP A 100 -2.26 3.79 15.98
CA ASP A 100 -3.01 3.69 17.24
C ASP A 100 -3.27 2.23 17.65
N LYS A 101 -3.58 1.36 16.69
CA LYS A 101 -3.95 -0.02 16.96
C LYS A 101 -2.76 -0.95 17.21
N TYR A 102 -1.63 -0.75 16.52
CA TYR A 102 -0.57 -1.77 16.48
C TYR A 102 0.79 -1.28 16.98
N ILE A 103 1.01 0.03 17.03
CA ILE A 103 2.33 0.60 17.35
C ILE A 103 2.32 1.33 18.69
N LYS A 104 1.32 2.17 18.91
CA LYS A 104 1.26 3.12 20.02
C LYS A 104 1.40 2.47 21.39
N GLU A 105 0.66 1.39 21.64
CA GLU A 105 0.70 0.68 22.93
C GLU A 105 2.08 0.10 23.23
N VAL A 106 2.78 -0.43 22.19
CA VAL A 106 4.06 -1.13 22.34
C VAL A 106 5.23 -0.17 22.42
N PHE A 107 5.25 0.86 21.56
CA PHE A 107 6.40 1.73 21.38
C PHE A 107 6.14 3.20 21.74
N GLY A 108 4.90 3.66 21.79
CA GLY A 108 4.54 5.07 21.90
C GLY A 108 5.23 5.81 23.03
N HIS A 109 5.31 5.18 24.21
CA HIS A 109 5.93 5.74 25.43
C HIS A 109 7.46 5.67 25.43
N LYS A 110 8.08 4.92 24.52
CA LYS A 110 9.54 4.73 24.48
C LYS A 110 10.23 5.87 23.74
N SER A 111 11.38 6.30 24.27
CA SER A 111 12.27 7.22 23.56
C SER A 111 12.87 6.53 22.32
N LEU A 112 13.02 7.27 21.21
CA LEU A 112 13.47 6.74 19.91
C LEU A 112 14.80 5.98 19.98
N ASP A 113 15.75 6.43 20.81
CA ASP A 113 17.08 5.83 20.99
C ASP A 113 17.05 4.51 21.79
N LYS A 114 15.97 4.21 22.49
CA LYS A 114 15.84 3.02 23.34
C LYS A 114 15.22 1.84 22.61
N ILE A 115 14.75 2.04 21.38
CA ILE A 115 14.12 0.95 20.61
C ILE A 115 15.17 0.09 19.93
N LYS A 116 15.16 -1.21 20.26
CA LYS A 116 16.10 -2.18 19.72
C LYS A 116 15.47 -2.96 18.55
N SER A 117 16.32 -3.36 17.59
CA SER A 117 15.89 -4.22 16.46
C SER A 117 15.27 -5.55 16.91
N SER A 118 15.70 -6.10 18.04
CA SER A 118 15.12 -7.32 18.62
C SER A 118 13.68 -7.12 19.08
N GLU A 119 13.36 -5.97 19.69
CA GLU A 119 11.99 -5.66 20.11
C GLU A 119 11.06 -5.52 18.90
N ILE A 120 11.53 -4.88 17.83
CA ILE A 120 10.77 -4.78 16.57
C ILE A 120 10.55 -6.16 15.95
N THR A 121 11.56 -7.06 16.05
CA THR A 121 11.41 -8.45 15.58
C THR A 121 10.35 -9.20 16.38
N LEU A 122 10.36 -9.10 17.70
CA LEU A 122 9.35 -9.73 18.56
C LEU A 122 7.95 -9.15 18.29
N TRP A 123 7.84 -7.84 18.18
CA TRP A 123 6.58 -7.17 17.86
C TRP A 123 5.99 -7.62 16.51
N GLN A 124 6.79 -7.68 15.44
CA GLN A 124 6.28 -8.12 14.13
C GLN A 124 5.87 -9.60 14.13
N ASN A 125 6.56 -10.47 14.90
CA ASN A 125 6.18 -11.86 15.08
C ASN A 125 4.85 -11.97 15.84
N ASN A 126 4.66 -11.13 16.85
CA ASN A 126 3.42 -11.05 17.61
C ASN A 126 2.24 -10.62 16.72
N LEU A 127 2.43 -9.62 15.84
CA LEU A 127 1.42 -9.22 14.85
C LEU A 127 1.02 -10.39 13.94
N GLN A 128 1.96 -11.26 13.59
CA GLN A 128 1.68 -12.44 12.79
C GLN A 128 0.92 -13.52 13.57
N GLN A 129 1.33 -13.82 14.81
CA GLN A 129 0.81 -14.92 15.61
C GLN A 129 -0.52 -14.58 16.28
N GLN A 130 -0.58 -13.47 17.00
CA GLN A 130 -1.78 -13.10 17.77
C GLN A 130 -2.85 -12.43 16.92
N PHE A 131 -2.45 -11.48 16.06
CA PHE A 131 -3.39 -10.76 15.20
C PHE A 131 -3.65 -11.45 13.87
N LYS A 132 -2.96 -12.56 13.57
CA LYS A 132 -3.08 -13.33 12.31
C LYS A 132 -2.98 -12.45 11.05
N LEU A 133 -2.16 -11.39 11.11
CA LEU A 133 -1.99 -10.46 10.01
C LEU A 133 -1.11 -11.06 8.92
N SER A 134 -1.42 -10.74 7.67
CA SER A 134 -0.57 -11.13 6.54
C SER A 134 0.79 -10.42 6.59
N LYS A 135 1.84 -11.10 6.07
CA LYS A 135 3.17 -10.52 5.93
C LYS A 135 3.15 -9.16 5.24
N SER A 136 2.40 -9.02 4.14
CA SER A 136 2.28 -7.77 3.39
C SER A 136 1.68 -6.64 4.23
N TYR A 137 0.68 -6.95 5.06
CA TYR A 137 0.06 -5.96 5.92
C TYR A 137 0.98 -5.57 7.10
N ILE A 138 1.68 -6.54 7.70
CA ILE A 138 2.69 -6.26 8.74
C ILE A 138 3.81 -5.37 8.18
N LEU A 139 4.30 -5.63 6.96
CA LEU A 139 5.30 -4.80 6.31
C LEU A 139 4.79 -3.37 6.07
N LYS A 140 3.50 -3.21 5.74
CA LYS A 140 2.86 -1.90 5.61
C LYS A 140 2.84 -1.14 6.95
N ILE A 141 2.49 -1.83 8.05
CA ILE A 141 2.50 -1.23 9.40
C ILE A 141 3.92 -0.88 9.81
N ARG A 142 4.88 -1.80 9.60
CA ARG A 142 6.31 -1.57 9.88
C ARG A 142 6.88 -0.40 9.09
N GLY A 143 6.37 -0.16 7.88
CA GLY A 143 6.72 0.98 7.04
C GLY A 143 6.48 2.34 7.71
N LEU A 144 5.50 2.44 8.61
CA LEU A 144 5.27 3.68 9.38
C LEU A 144 6.43 3.98 10.34
N LEU A 145 6.85 2.96 11.10
CA LEU A 145 8.03 3.09 11.96
C LEU A 145 9.30 3.35 11.16
N TYR A 146 9.45 2.68 10.00
CA TYR A 146 10.61 2.87 9.14
C TYR A 146 10.73 4.33 8.68
N THR A 147 9.65 4.91 8.17
CA THR A 147 9.62 6.31 7.74
C THR A 147 9.93 7.25 8.90
N MET A 148 9.30 7.06 10.05
CA MET A 148 9.53 7.87 11.25
C MET A 148 11.01 7.83 11.69
N PHE A 149 11.65 6.66 11.66
CA PHE A 149 13.07 6.56 12.02
C PHE A 149 13.99 7.17 10.96
N GLU A 150 13.68 7.12 9.68
CA GLU A 150 14.44 7.84 8.65
C GLU A 150 14.29 9.36 8.85
N ASP A 151 13.08 9.86 9.09
CA ASP A 151 12.85 11.28 9.44
C ASP A 151 13.69 11.70 10.65
N ALA A 152 13.82 10.82 11.67
CA ALA A 152 14.63 11.11 12.85
C ALA A 152 16.14 11.12 12.55
N ILE A 153 16.58 10.37 11.55
CA ILE A 153 17.98 10.42 11.08
C ILE A 153 18.22 11.70 10.28
N GLU A 154 17.32 12.06 9.37
CA GLU A 154 17.40 13.29 8.58
C GLU A 154 17.42 14.55 9.49
N ASN A 155 16.71 14.50 10.62
CA ASN A 155 16.71 15.54 11.63
C ASN A 155 17.85 15.41 12.69
N GLU A 156 18.84 14.58 12.43
CA GLU A 156 20.03 14.36 13.30
C GLU A 156 19.71 13.95 14.75
N ILE A 157 18.53 13.37 14.99
CA ILE A 157 18.11 12.85 16.31
C ILE A 157 18.70 11.45 16.54
N LEU A 158 18.75 10.64 15.47
CA LEU A 158 19.31 9.29 15.50
C LEU A 158 20.42 9.13 14.46
N LYS A 159 21.34 8.21 14.73
CA LYS A 159 22.42 7.85 13.78
C LYS A 159 22.05 6.70 12.86
N THR A 160 21.18 5.81 13.30
CA THR A 160 20.82 4.59 12.55
C THR A 160 19.36 4.22 12.76
N ASN A 161 18.75 3.67 11.71
CA ASN A 161 17.39 3.14 11.80
C ASN A 161 17.42 1.69 12.29
N PRO A 162 16.83 1.38 13.46
CA PRO A 162 16.85 0.04 14.04
C PRO A 162 16.11 -1.00 13.16
N ILE A 163 15.19 -0.57 12.30
CA ILE A 163 14.44 -1.46 11.40
C ILE A 163 15.32 -2.06 10.31
N LYS A 164 16.39 -1.38 9.88
CA LYS A 164 17.30 -1.89 8.84
C LYS A 164 17.96 -3.23 9.23
N LYS A 165 18.11 -3.49 10.52
CA LYS A 165 18.66 -4.75 11.06
C LYS A 165 17.59 -5.82 11.33
N VAL A 166 16.30 -5.49 11.17
CA VAL A 166 15.20 -6.43 11.44
C VAL A 166 15.08 -7.42 10.27
N LYS A 167 15.18 -8.70 10.56
CA LYS A 167 15.00 -9.75 9.56
C LYS A 167 13.58 -9.73 8.98
N SER A 168 13.48 -10.04 7.69
CA SER A 168 12.18 -10.18 7.05
C SER A 168 11.39 -11.33 7.68
N LEU A 169 10.09 -11.13 7.87
CA LEU A 169 9.19 -12.19 8.32
C LEU A 169 9.25 -13.38 7.37
N LYS A 170 9.40 -14.57 7.92
CA LYS A 170 9.17 -15.80 7.16
C LYS A 170 7.67 -15.92 6.88
N GLN A 171 7.33 -16.37 5.70
CA GLN A 171 5.93 -16.67 5.37
C GLN A 171 5.64 -18.06 5.95
N THR A 172 4.85 -18.11 7.02
CA THR A 172 4.36 -19.39 7.55
C THR A 172 3.17 -19.87 6.71
N GLU A 173 2.91 -21.17 6.68
CA GLU A 173 1.77 -21.72 5.93
C GLU A 173 0.43 -21.14 6.40
N ASP A 174 0.25 -20.93 7.69
CA ASP A 174 -0.92 -20.29 8.26
C ASP A 174 -1.03 -18.80 7.94
N SER A 175 0.09 -18.13 7.65
CA SER A 175 0.13 -16.72 7.22
C SER A 175 0.09 -16.56 5.70
N LYS A 176 0.04 -17.66 4.95
CA LYS A 176 -0.49 -17.63 3.60
C LYS A 176 -1.97 -17.24 3.70
N VAL A 177 -2.22 -15.96 4.01
CA VAL A 177 -3.51 -15.37 3.66
C VAL A 177 -3.71 -15.83 2.22
N LYS A 178 -4.63 -16.78 2.02
CA LYS A 178 -5.05 -17.17 0.68
C LYS A 178 -5.21 -15.85 -0.04
N ARG A 179 -4.33 -15.55 -1.01
CA ARG A 179 -4.59 -14.41 -1.90
C ARG A 179 -6.06 -14.59 -2.20
N ILE A 180 -6.88 -13.56 -1.98
CA ILE A 180 -8.30 -13.69 -2.29
C ILE A 180 -8.28 -14.19 -3.72
N GLU A 181 -8.42 -15.52 -3.85
CA GLU A 181 -8.39 -16.16 -5.15
C GLU A 181 -9.47 -15.48 -5.96
N LEU A 182 -9.09 -15.09 -7.14
CA LEU A 182 -10.06 -14.56 -8.06
C LEU A 182 -11.03 -15.71 -8.34
N THR A 183 -12.25 -15.58 -7.80
CA THR A 183 -13.36 -16.50 -8.03
C THR A 183 -14.45 -15.78 -8.82
N PRO A 184 -14.33 -15.75 -10.16
CA PRO A 184 -15.32 -15.09 -11.01
C PRO A 184 -16.70 -15.67 -10.76
N PHE A 185 -17.72 -14.84 -10.87
CA PHE A 185 -19.10 -15.29 -10.88
C PHE A 185 -19.41 -15.99 -12.21
N LYS A 186 -20.12 -17.13 -12.14
CA LYS A 186 -20.67 -17.78 -13.30
C LYS A 186 -21.87 -17.00 -13.84
N VAL A 187 -22.18 -17.15 -15.12
CA VAL A 187 -23.32 -16.48 -15.76
C VAL A 187 -24.63 -16.76 -15.03
N GLU A 188 -24.85 -18.01 -14.61
CA GLU A 188 -26.02 -18.43 -13.86
C GLU A 188 -26.14 -17.71 -12.49
N GLU A 189 -25.00 -17.49 -11.82
CA GLU A 189 -24.97 -16.76 -10.55
C GLU A 189 -25.31 -15.27 -10.77
N ILE A 190 -24.75 -14.65 -11.84
CA ILE A 190 -25.05 -13.26 -12.20
C ILE A 190 -26.56 -13.13 -12.48
N ASN A 191 -27.13 -14.04 -13.28
CA ASN A 191 -28.55 -14.04 -13.60
C ASN A 191 -29.41 -14.18 -12.32
N LYS A 192 -29.05 -15.08 -11.39
CA LYS A 192 -29.72 -15.20 -10.10
C LYS A 192 -29.67 -13.91 -9.28
N ILE A 193 -28.52 -13.25 -9.24
CA ILE A 193 -28.35 -11.97 -8.52
C ILE A 193 -29.25 -10.89 -9.16
N LEU A 194 -29.23 -10.76 -10.49
CA LEU A 194 -30.00 -9.76 -11.21
C LEU A 194 -31.51 -10.05 -11.17
N SER A 195 -31.95 -11.31 -11.06
CA SER A 195 -33.37 -11.65 -10.98
C SER A 195 -34.01 -11.24 -9.66
N VAL A 196 -33.25 -11.24 -8.56
CA VAL A 196 -33.74 -10.84 -7.23
C VAL A 196 -33.50 -9.36 -6.92
N ALA A 197 -32.66 -8.69 -7.72
CA ALA A 197 -32.41 -7.27 -7.61
C ALA A 197 -33.54 -6.45 -8.25
N THR A 198 -33.88 -5.32 -7.65
CA THR A 198 -34.98 -4.46 -8.13
C THR A 198 -34.51 -3.04 -8.34
N ASN A 199 -35.23 -2.29 -9.18
CA ASN A 199 -34.99 -0.86 -9.41
C ASN A 199 -33.51 -0.53 -9.69
N GLN A 200 -33.01 0.56 -9.12
CA GLN A 200 -31.64 1.00 -9.34
C GLN A 200 -30.57 0.05 -8.80
N ASP A 201 -30.87 -0.78 -7.80
CA ASP A 201 -29.91 -1.78 -7.28
C ASP A 201 -29.55 -2.81 -8.37
N LYS A 202 -30.57 -3.21 -9.18
CA LYS A 202 -30.36 -4.05 -10.34
C LYS A 202 -29.47 -3.38 -11.37
N ASN A 203 -29.74 -2.10 -11.68
CA ASN A 203 -29.00 -1.33 -12.67
C ASN A 203 -27.54 -1.09 -12.20
N LEU A 204 -27.32 -0.80 -10.91
CA LEU A 204 -25.99 -0.64 -10.31
C LEU A 204 -25.17 -1.93 -10.43
N VAL A 205 -25.77 -3.06 -10.05
CA VAL A 205 -25.07 -4.36 -10.06
C VAL A 205 -24.79 -4.81 -11.50
N ALA A 206 -25.72 -4.63 -12.42
CA ALA A 206 -25.51 -4.89 -13.85
C ALA A 206 -24.35 -4.06 -14.39
N THR A 207 -24.32 -2.76 -14.08
CA THR A 207 -23.23 -1.86 -14.48
C THR A 207 -21.88 -2.36 -13.97
N LEU A 208 -21.80 -2.80 -12.71
CA LEU A 208 -20.55 -3.33 -12.16
C LEU A 208 -20.05 -4.59 -12.88
N PHE A 209 -20.95 -5.55 -13.18
CA PHE A 209 -20.59 -6.76 -13.88
C PHE A 209 -20.23 -6.53 -15.36
N MET A 210 -20.88 -5.58 -16.01
CA MET A 210 -20.77 -5.37 -17.47
C MET A 210 -19.76 -4.28 -17.87
N THR A 211 -19.15 -3.57 -16.90
CA THR A 211 -18.13 -2.56 -17.17
C THR A 211 -16.79 -2.81 -16.47
N GLY A 212 -16.80 -3.67 -15.46
CA GLY A 212 -15.61 -3.91 -14.62
C GLY A 212 -15.12 -2.67 -13.86
N LEU A 213 -15.96 -1.65 -13.68
CA LEU A 213 -15.63 -0.45 -12.92
C LEU A 213 -15.29 -0.77 -11.46
N ARG A 214 -14.37 0.01 -10.88
CA ARG A 214 -14.24 0.02 -9.42
C ARG A 214 -15.51 0.60 -8.83
N ILE A 215 -15.97 0.08 -7.69
CA ILE A 215 -17.21 0.57 -7.08
C ILE A 215 -17.22 2.08 -6.87
N GLY A 216 -16.09 2.68 -6.46
CA GLY A 216 -15.98 4.13 -6.32
C GLY A 216 -16.12 4.89 -7.63
N GLU A 217 -15.68 4.33 -8.75
CA GLU A 217 -15.88 4.87 -10.09
C GLU A 217 -17.35 4.77 -10.49
N CYS A 218 -17.98 3.60 -10.27
CA CYS A 218 -19.37 3.36 -10.61
C CYS A 218 -20.32 4.32 -9.89
N ILE A 219 -20.17 4.50 -8.57
CA ILE A 219 -21.00 5.46 -7.81
C ILE A 219 -20.61 6.93 -8.06
N GLY A 220 -19.47 7.17 -8.71
CA GLY A 220 -19.01 8.49 -9.15
C GLY A 220 -19.47 8.86 -10.55
N LEU A 221 -20.18 7.97 -11.27
CA LEU A 221 -20.71 8.27 -12.60
C LEU A 221 -21.80 9.33 -12.55
N THR A 222 -21.74 10.24 -13.50
CA THR A 222 -22.76 11.27 -13.78
C THR A 222 -23.25 11.10 -15.20
N TRP A 223 -24.47 11.60 -15.53
CA TRP A 223 -25.05 11.38 -16.84
C TRP A 223 -24.24 12.00 -17.99
N ASP A 224 -23.48 13.06 -17.75
CA ASP A 224 -22.53 13.62 -18.71
C ASP A 224 -21.33 12.71 -19.04
N CYS A 225 -21.20 11.61 -18.31
CA CYS A 225 -20.20 10.56 -18.59
C CYS A 225 -20.70 9.54 -19.62
N ILE A 226 -22.02 9.46 -19.86
CA ILE A 226 -22.66 8.49 -20.77
C ILE A 226 -22.90 9.15 -22.12
N ASN A 227 -22.40 8.54 -23.17
CA ASN A 227 -22.75 8.86 -24.52
C ASN A 227 -23.48 7.66 -25.14
N PHE A 228 -24.81 7.78 -25.28
CA PHE A 228 -25.64 6.71 -25.84
C PHE A 228 -25.46 6.55 -27.34
N GLU A 229 -25.19 7.63 -28.07
CA GLU A 229 -24.96 7.62 -29.51
C GLU A 229 -23.69 6.85 -29.86
N ASN A 230 -22.57 7.20 -29.23
CA ASN A 230 -21.28 6.54 -29.44
C ASN A 230 -21.11 5.28 -28.59
N LYS A 231 -22.11 4.90 -27.80
CA LYS A 231 -22.08 3.76 -26.86
C LYS A 231 -20.82 3.72 -25.99
N THR A 232 -20.55 4.83 -25.29
CA THR A 232 -19.35 4.95 -24.45
C THR A 232 -19.64 5.53 -23.07
N ILE A 233 -18.81 5.12 -22.09
CA ILE A 233 -18.76 5.65 -20.73
C ILE A 233 -17.39 6.30 -20.52
N THR A 234 -17.35 7.58 -20.20
CA THR A 234 -16.11 8.28 -19.84
C THR A 234 -15.92 8.28 -18.33
N ILE A 235 -14.85 7.69 -17.83
CA ILE A 235 -14.56 7.68 -16.39
C ILE A 235 -13.77 8.93 -16.03
N LYS A 236 -14.43 9.85 -15.30
CA LYS A 236 -13.87 11.16 -14.91
C LYS A 236 -13.62 11.26 -13.41
N LYS A 237 -14.44 10.60 -12.59
CA LYS A 237 -14.50 10.77 -11.14
C LYS A 237 -14.61 9.46 -10.40
N GLN A 238 -14.29 9.48 -9.10
CA GLN A 238 -14.63 8.41 -8.17
C GLN A 238 -15.08 9.00 -6.83
N ILE A 239 -15.86 8.25 -6.08
CA ILE A 239 -16.23 8.59 -4.70
C ILE A 239 -15.50 7.65 -3.75
N VAL A 240 -14.79 8.24 -2.76
CA VAL A 240 -14.08 7.50 -1.71
C VAL A 240 -14.38 8.16 -0.36
N ASN A 241 -15.06 7.45 0.52
CA ASN A 241 -15.45 7.94 1.85
C ASN A 241 -16.14 9.31 1.83
N GLY A 242 -17.10 9.48 0.93
CA GLY A 242 -17.86 10.72 0.76
C GLY A 242 -17.16 11.83 -0.02
N GLU A 243 -15.88 11.68 -0.30
CA GLU A 243 -15.12 12.64 -1.11
C GLU A 243 -15.21 12.28 -2.59
N ILE A 244 -15.62 13.26 -3.39
CA ILE A 244 -15.54 13.17 -4.85
C ILE A 244 -14.11 13.48 -5.24
N LYS A 245 -13.48 12.57 -5.95
CA LYS A 245 -12.10 12.71 -6.45
C LYS A 245 -12.12 12.69 -7.96
N ASP A 246 -11.71 13.80 -8.55
CA ASP A 246 -11.48 13.87 -9.98
C ASP A 246 -10.18 13.15 -10.34
N TYR A 247 -10.20 12.40 -11.44
CA TYR A 247 -9.02 11.66 -11.93
C TYR A 247 -7.99 12.57 -12.63
N LEU A 248 -7.86 13.81 -12.23
CA LEU A 248 -6.92 14.75 -12.82
C LEU A 248 -5.45 14.46 -12.46
N LYS A 249 -5.18 13.57 -11.49
CA LYS A 249 -3.80 13.32 -11.00
C LYS A 249 -2.93 12.47 -11.93
N THR A 250 -3.51 11.64 -12.80
CA THR A 250 -2.75 10.88 -13.79
C THR A 250 -3.54 10.79 -15.09
N SER A 251 -2.91 11.12 -16.21
CA SER A 251 -3.51 11.05 -17.55
C SER A 251 -4.04 9.64 -17.91
N LYS A 252 -3.50 8.60 -17.30
CA LYS A 252 -3.93 7.19 -17.46
C LYS A 252 -5.22 6.81 -16.72
N SER A 253 -5.69 7.63 -15.78
CA SER A 253 -6.89 7.32 -15.00
C SER A 253 -8.18 7.69 -15.71
N LYS A 254 -8.13 8.72 -16.59
CA LYS A 254 -9.25 9.08 -17.47
C LYS A 254 -9.28 8.10 -18.64
N ARG A 255 -10.35 7.32 -18.74
CA ARG A 255 -10.51 6.33 -19.80
C ARG A 255 -11.95 6.27 -20.30
N ILE A 256 -12.09 5.75 -21.49
CA ILE A 256 -13.39 5.50 -22.12
C ILE A 256 -13.60 3.98 -22.15
N ILE A 257 -14.79 3.55 -21.75
CA ILE A 257 -15.23 2.14 -21.75
C ILE A 257 -16.39 2.04 -22.74
N PRO A 258 -16.43 1.03 -23.63
CA PRO A 258 -17.59 0.80 -24.49
C PRO A 258 -18.80 0.32 -23.66
N ILE A 259 -20.00 0.74 -24.05
CA ILE A 259 -21.25 0.21 -23.55
C ILE A 259 -21.59 -1.02 -24.41
N ILE A 260 -21.54 -2.18 -23.78
CA ILE A 260 -21.96 -3.43 -24.44
C ILE A 260 -23.48 -3.50 -24.51
N GLU A 261 -24.01 -4.11 -25.58
CA GLU A 261 -25.47 -4.20 -25.84
C GLU A 261 -26.30 -4.67 -24.62
N PRO A 262 -25.88 -5.72 -23.85
CA PRO A 262 -26.65 -6.15 -22.70
C PRO A 262 -26.76 -5.13 -21.58
N LEU A 263 -25.90 -4.09 -21.54
CA LEU A 263 -25.93 -3.02 -20.51
C LEU A 263 -26.95 -1.92 -20.84
N VAL A 264 -27.26 -1.73 -22.13
CA VAL A 264 -28.12 -0.61 -22.58
C VAL A 264 -29.46 -0.55 -21.84
N PRO A 265 -30.25 -1.65 -21.73
CA PRO A 265 -31.54 -1.60 -21.05
C PRO A 265 -31.45 -1.18 -19.57
N PHE A 266 -30.35 -1.52 -18.89
CA PHE A 266 -30.15 -1.14 -17.49
C PHE A 266 -29.83 0.35 -17.35
N LEU A 267 -29.05 0.92 -18.27
CA LEU A 267 -28.77 2.35 -18.30
C LEU A 267 -30.01 3.17 -18.66
N GLU A 268 -30.81 2.71 -19.63
CA GLU A 268 -32.09 3.35 -19.97
C GLU A 268 -33.11 3.29 -18.83
N SER A 269 -33.20 2.13 -18.16
CA SER A 269 -34.01 1.98 -16.95
C SER A 269 -33.55 2.94 -15.85
N GLN A 270 -32.22 3.07 -15.67
CA GLN A 270 -31.66 4.01 -14.69
C GLN A 270 -31.89 5.47 -15.09
N TYR A 271 -31.85 5.78 -16.39
CA TYR A 271 -32.13 7.14 -16.90
C TYR A 271 -33.57 7.59 -16.58
N LYS A 272 -34.55 6.69 -16.65
CA LYS A 272 -35.91 6.97 -16.22
C LYS A 272 -36.00 7.33 -14.73
N ILE A 273 -35.08 6.83 -13.89
CA ILE A 273 -35.09 7.08 -12.44
C ILE A 273 -34.38 8.39 -12.09
N THR A 274 -33.20 8.65 -12.69
CA THR A 274 -32.33 9.77 -12.28
C THR A 274 -31.88 10.68 -13.42
N GLY A 275 -32.30 10.45 -14.67
CA GLY A 275 -31.84 11.17 -15.85
C GLY A 275 -32.19 12.67 -15.88
N ASN A 276 -33.29 13.09 -15.21
CA ASN A 276 -33.71 14.50 -15.13
C ASN A 276 -32.90 15.32 -14.10
N SER A 277 -32.00 14.68 -13.35
CA SER A 277 -31.10 15.33 -12.40
C SER A 277 -29.73 15.51 -13.03
N ASN A 278 -29.18 16.73 -13.05
CA ASN A 278 -27.78 16.97 -13.44
C ASN A 278 -26.76 16.34 -12.43
N SER A 279 -27.09 15.17 -11.91
CA SER A 279 -26.42 14.56 -10.77
C SER A 279 -25.87 13.18 -11.10
N PHE A 280 -25.45 12.48 -10.08
CA PHE A 280 -24.94 11.12 -10.17
C PHE A 280 -25.99 10.14 -10.70
N ILE A 281 -25.53 9.14 -11.47
CA ILE A 281 -26.41 8.09 -12.02
C ILE A 281 -27.04 7.28 -10.89
N PHE A 282 -26.25 6.91 -9.87
CA PHE A 282 -26.73 6.09 -8.75
C PHE A 282 -26.81 6.92 -7.48
N LEU A 283 -28.02 7.03 -6.94
CA LEU A 283 -28.34 7.82 -5.76
C LEU A 283 -28.90 6.92 -4.64
N THR A 284 -28.72 7.33 -3.40
CA THR A 284 -29.35 6.64 -2.26
C THR A 284 -30.86 6.84 -2.30
N THR A 285 -31.63 5.78 -2.15
CA THR A 285 -33.11 5.83 -2.19
C THR A 285 -33.74 6.68 -1.09
N LYS A 286 -33.05 6.77 0.08
CA LYS A 286 -33.58 7.51 1.23
C LYS A 286 -33.34 9.02 1.17
N THR A 287 -32.19 9.44 0.65
CA THR A 287 -31.77 10.86 0.75
C THR A 287 -31.57 11.51 -0.60
N ASN A 288 -31.70 10.76 -1.69
CA ASN A 288 -31.46 11.20 -3.05
C ASN A 288 -30.08 11.88 -3.24
N LYS A 289 -29.06 11.40 -2.48
CA LYS A 289 -27.68 11.86 -2.55
C LYS A 289 -26.79 10.74 -3.09
N HIS A 290 -25.59 11.09 -3.56
CA HIS A 290 -24.61 10.10 -3.96
C HIS A 290 -24.26 9.14 -2.80
N TYR A 291 -23.90 7.92 -3.13
CA TYR A 291 -23.43 6.97 -2.13
C TYR A 291 -22.12 7.43 -1.49
N HIS A 292 -22.03 7.29 -0.17
CA HIS A 292 -20.85 7.72 0.58
C HIS A 292 -19.62 6.82 0.34
N SER A 293 -19.82 5.52 0.25
CA SER A 293 -18.69 4.58 0.17
C SER A 293 -19.09 3.20 -0.35
N ALA A 294 -18.09 2.47 -0.84
CA ALA A 294 -18.22 1.04 -1.17
C ALA A 294 -18.74 0.19 0.00
N GLY A 295 -18.40 0.56 1.24
CA GLY A 295 -18.86 -0.15 2.43
C GLY A 295 -20.38 -0.10 2.59
N LYS A 296 -20.99 1.04 2.32
CA LYS A 296 -22.46 1.21 2.37
C LYS A 296 -23.14 0.38 1.28
N ILE A 297 -22.61 0.38 0.06
CA ILE A 297 -23.13 -0.48 -1.02
C ILE A 297 -23.05 -1.96 -0.62
N ARG A 298 -21.91 -2.37 -0.05
CA ARG A 298 -21.73 -3.75 0.40
C ARG A 298 -22.78 -4.16 1.43
N GLU A 299 -23.00 -3.32 2.44
CA GLU A 299 -23.90 -3.60 3.57
C GLU A 299 -25.37 -3.54 3.16
N GLN A 300 -25.76 -2.53 2.39
CA GLN A 300 -27.17 -2.24 2.11
C GLN A 300 -27.69 -2.95 0.86
N ILE A 301 -26.83 -3.24 -0.11
CA ILE A 301 -27.23 -3.81 -1.40
C ILE A 301 -26.59 -5.18 -1.61
N TRP A 302 -25.27 -5.27 -1.64
CA TRP A 302 -24.56 -6.42 -2.11
C TRP A 302 -24.76 -7.69 -1.26
N VAL A 303 -24.54 -7.58 0.06
CA VAL A 303 -24.71 -8.72 0.97
C VAL A 303 -26.17 -9.21 1.00
N PRO A 304 -27.19 -8.34 1.11
CA PRO A 304 -28.60 -8.77 1.03
C PRO A 304 -28.96 -9.44 -0.31
N LEU A 305 -28.46 -8.93 -1.45
CA LEU A 305 -28.72 -9.52 -2.76
C LEU A 305 -28.11 -10.92 -2.90
N LEU A 306 -26.86 -11.11 -2.51
CA LEU A 306 -26.21 -12.42 -2.54
C LEU A 306 -26.97 -13.44 -1.70
N LYS A 307 -27.39 -13.03 -0.48
CA LYS A 307 -28.20 -13.89 0.39
C LYS A 307 -29.56 -14.25 -0.26
N LYS A 308 -30.24 -13.27 -0.83
CA LYS A 308 -31.54 -13.48 -1.50
C LYS A 308 -31.42 -14.35 -2.74
N ALA A 309 -30.33 -14.22 -3.49
CA ALA A 309 -30.03 -15.02 -4.67
C ALA A 309 -29.53 -16.44 -4.36
N ASN A 310 -29.29 -16.75 -3.08
CA ASN A 310 -28.60 -17.96 -2.62
C ASN A 310 -27.27 -18.19 -3.34
N VAL A 311 -26.47 -17.13 -3.45
CA VAL A 311 -25.13 -17.15 -4.03
C VAL A 311 -24.10 -16.93 -2.93
N GLU A 312 -23.02 -17.73 -2.96
CA GLU A 312 -21.92 -17.61 -1.99
C GLU A 312 -21.35 -16.20 -1.96
N TYR A 313 -21.05 -15.73 -0.75
CA TYR A 313 -20.49 -14.39 -0.57
C TYR A 313 -19.11 -14.25 -1.22
N ARG A 314 -19.01 -13.32 -2.14
CA ARG A 314 -17.75 -12.80 -2.69
C ARG A 314 -17.76 -11.29 -2.54
N ASN A 315 -16.58 -10.69 -2.28
CA ASN A 315 -16.52 -9.25 -2.15
C ASN A 315 -16.90 -8.55 -3.46
N LEU A 316 -17.38 -7.31 -3.33
CA LEU A 316 -17.90 -6.55 -4.48
C LEU A 316 -16.85 -6.33 -5.59
N HIS A 317 -15.55 -6.35 -5.27
CA HIS A 317 -14.49 -6.22 -6.28
C HIS A 317 -14.41 -7.44 -7.22
N GLN A 318 -15.00 -8.57 -6.84
CA GLN A 318 -15.07 -9.76 -7.73
C GLN A 318 -15.96 -9.53 -8.96
N THR A 319 -16.88 -8.56 -8.96
CA THR A 319 -17.62 -8.17 -10.19
C THR A 319 -16.67 -7.70 -11.28
N ARG A 320 -15.69 -6.87 -10.90
CA ARG A 320 -14.63 -6.44 -11.80
C ARG A 320 -13.70 -7.59 -12.19
N GLY A 321 -13.38 -8.46 -11.24
CA GLY A 321 -12.63 -9.69 -11.52
C GLY A 321 -13.33 -10.56 -12.56
N THR A 322 -14.64 -10.74 -12.42
CA THR A 322 -15.48 -11.47 -13.37
C THR A 322 -15.45 -10.85 -14.75
N PHE A 323 -15.67 -9.54 -14.87
CA PHE A 323 -15.63 -8.85 -16.16
C PHE A 323 -14.29 -9.07 -16.89
N ILE A 324 -13.17 -8.83 -16.20
CA ILE A 324 -11.84 -8.96 -16.79
C ILE A 324 -11.54 -10.42 -17.19
N SER A 325 -11.82 -11.39 -16.30
CA SER A 325 -11.56 -12.81 -16.60
C SER A 325 -12.44 -13.32 -17.75
N THR A 326 -13.69 -12.86 -17.83
CA THR A 326 -14.59 -13.20 -18.93
C THR A 326 -14.06 -12.70 -20.27
N LEU A 327 -13.64 -11.43 -20.35
CA LEU A 327 -13.06 -10.89 -21.60
C LEU A 327 -11.81 -11.67 -22.02
N ILE A 328 -10.88 -11.91 -21.08
CA ILE A 328 -9.65 -12.66 -21.38
C ILE A 328 -9.96 -14.10 -21.82
N SER A 329 -10.88 -14.79 -21.14
CA SER A 329 -11.28 -16.17 -21.50
C SER A 329 -11.92 -16.26 -22.89
N ASN A 330 -12.54 -15.17 -23.35
CA ASN A 330 -13.10 -15.09 -24.71
C ASN A 330 -12.08 -14.61 -25.76
N GLY A 331 -10.81 -14.42 -25.37
CA GLY A 331 -9.72 -14.12 -26.30
C GLY A 331 -9.53 -12.64 -26.62
N GLU A 332 -10.14 -11.74 -25.83
CA GLU A 332 -9.89 -10.30 -25.95
C GLU A 332 -8.43 -9.95 -25.67
N ASP A 333 -7.89 -8.98 -26.39
CA ASP A 333 -6.51 -8.55 -26.23
C ASP A 333 -6.23 -8.04 -24.80
N ILE A 334 -5.19 -8.58 -24.16
CA ILE A 334 -4.85 -8.31 -22.76
C ILE A 334 -4.51 -6.84 -22.54
N ASN A 335 -3.87 -6.17 -23.50
CA ASN A 335 -3.51 -4.76 -23.39
C ASN A 335 -4.78 -3.92 -23.45
N TYR A 336 -5.72 -4.28 -24.33
CA TYR A 336 -7.02 -3.63 -24.44
C TYR A 336 -7.84 -3.80 -23.15
N VAL A 337 -7.94 -5.04 -22.63
CA VAL A 337 -8.60 -5.32 -21.34
C VAL A 337 -7.95 -4.56 -20.19
N SER A 338 -6.62 -4.49 -20.15
CA SER A 338 -5.87 -3.72 -19.15
C SER A 338 -6.21 -2.23 -19.20
N LYS A 339 -6.30 -1.66 -20.42
CA LYS A 339 -6.67 -0.26 -20.67
C LYS A 339 -8.09 0.04 -20.22
N ILE A 340 -9.08 -0.76 -20.61
CA ILE A 340 -10.48 -0.64 -20.19
C ILE A 340 -10.59 -0.76 -18.67
N ALA A 341 -9.94 -1.74 -18.09
CA ALA A 341 -9.90 -1.92 -16.66
C ALA A 341 -9.25 -0.72 -15.93
N GLY A 342 -8.38 0.06 -16.58
CA GLY A 342 -7.62 1.13 -15.95
C GLY A 342 -6.58 0.58 -14.97
N HIS A 343 -5.83 -0.42 -15.37
CA HIS A 343 -4.62 -0.85 -14.71
C HIS A 343 -3.47 0.07 -15.09
N GLU A 344 -2.57 0.33 -14.16
CA GLU A 344 -1.42 1.22 -14.38
C GLU A 344 -0.49 0.66 -15.48
N ASN A 345 -0.36 -0.67 -15.51
CA ASN A 345 0.38 -1.40 -16.54
C ASN A 345 -0.24 -2.79 -16.75
N VAL A 346 0.07 -3.39 -17.90
CA VAL A 346 -0.44 -4.72 -18.30
C VAL A 346 0.03 -5.83 -17.36
N LYS A 347 1.17 -5.67 -16.68
CA LYS A 347 1.71 -6.63 -15.74
C LYS A 347 0.70 -6.97 -14.63
N ILE A 348 -0.06 -5.97 -14.16
CA ILE A 348 -1.12 -6.18 -13.16
C ILE A 348 -2.20 -7.12 -13.68
N THR A 349 -2.55 -7.00 -14.98
CA THR A 349 -3.53 -7.88 -15.61
C THR A 349 -2.97 -9.30 -15.74
N LEU A 350 -1.74 -9.45 -16.24
CA LEU A 350 -1.09 -10.75 -16.39
C LEU A 350 -0.91 -11.47 -15.05
N GLU A 351 -0.40 -10.80 -14.02
CA GLU A 351 -0.18 -11.41 -12.70
C GLU A 351 -1.47 -11.93 -12.05
N ARG A 352 -2.62 -11.33 -12.36
CA ARG A 352 -3.90 -11.69 -11.73
C ARG A 352 -4.77 -12.61 -12.58
N TYR A 353 -4.66 -12.53 -13.89
CA TYR A 353 -5.63 -13.14 -14.83
C TYR A 353 -4.99 -14.07 -15.85
N SER A 354 -3.68 -14.32 -15.82
CA SER A 354 -3.01 -15.21 -16.79
C SER A 354 -3.61 -16.61 -16.87
N GLN A 355 -4.13 -17.13 -15.76
CA GLN A 355 -4.81 -18.44 -15.72
C GLN A 355 -6.09 -18.52 -16.58
N TYR A 356 -6.65 -17.38 -16.98
CA TYR A 356 -7.84 -17.30 -17.83
C TYR A 356 -7.50 -17.12 -19.31
N ILE A 357 -6.23 -17.01 -19.68
CA ILE A 357 -5.80 -16.92 -21.06
C ILE A 357 -6.07 -18.29 -21.74
N PRO A 358 -6.84 -18.31 -22.86
CA PRO A 358 -7.11 -19.57 -23.54
C PRO A 358 -5.80 -20.18 -24.05
N VAL A 359 -5.61 -21.48 -23.78
CA VAL A 359 -4.48 -22.22 -24.34
C VAL A 359 -4.83 -22.59 -25.78
N LYS A 360 -4.14 -22.01 -26.75
CA LYS A 360 -4.31 -22.35 -28.19
C LYS A 360 -3.30 -23.42 -28.59
N ASP A 361 -3.46 -24.65 -28.08
CA ASP A 361 -2.45 -25.69 -28.23
C ASP A 361 -2.38 -26.36 -29.62
N LYS A 362 -3.40 -26.26 -30.44
CA LYS A 362 -3.50 -27.08 -31.65
C LYS A 362 -2.47 -26.75 -32.76
N ASN A 363 -1.78 -25.63 -32.67
CA ASN A 363 -0.84 -25.15 -33.70
C ASN A 363 0.53 -24.74 -33.20
N PHE A 364 0.88 -25.06 -31.93
CA PHE A 364 2.17 -24.71 -31.38
C PHE A 364 3.32 -25.33 -32.22
N GLY A 365 4.25 -24.50 -32.64
CA GLY A 365 5.43 -24.94 -33.40
C GLY A 365 5.17 -25.30 -34.88
N LYS A 366 3.92 -25.30 -35.38
CA LYS A 366 3.66 -25.56 -36.80
C LYS A 366 4.29 -24.56 -37.77
N CYS A 367 4.45 -23.30 -37.31
CA CYS A 367 5.14 -22.26 -38.09
C CYS A 367 6.62 -22.57 -38.34
N PHE A 368 7.25 -23.43 -37.50
CA PHE A 368 8.65 -23.81 -37.64
C PHE A 368 8.86 -25.01 -38.56
N LYS A 369 7.80 -25.67 -39.08
CA LYS A 369 7.90 -26.81 -39.99
C LYS A 369 8.60 -26.47 -41.31
N ALA A 370 8.61 -25.20 -41.70
CA ALA A 370 9.26 -24.74 -42.92
C ALA A 370 10.77 -24.41 -42.73
N ILE A 371 11.30 -24.47 -41.48
CA ILE A 371 12.71 -24.24 -41.26
C ILE A 371 13.49 -25.48 -41.65
N GLN A 372 14.27 -25.40 -42.71
CA GLN A 372 15.21 -26.43 -43.12
C GLN A 372 16.43 -26.44 -42.17
N THR A 373 16.67 -27.55 -41.51
CA THR A 373 17.91 -27.81 -40.79
C THR A 373 18.91 -28.38 -41.80
N SER A 374 20.13 -27.85 -41.81
CA SER A 374 21.21 -28.20 -42.73
C SER A 374 21.68 -29.68 -42.66
N SER A 375 21.04 -30.51 -41.85
CA SER A 375 21.34 -31.93 -41.67
C SER A 375 20.37 -32.87 -42.37
N ASP A 376 19.24 -32.43 -42.92
CA ASP A 376 18.23 -33.33 -43.52
C ASP A 376 17.90 -33.00 -44.97
N THR A 377 18.81 -33.38 -45.89
CA THR A 377 18.61 -33.27 -47.33
C THR A 377 17.57 -34.26 -47.86
N GLU A 378 17.04 -35.18 -47.03
CA GLU A 378 16.09 -36.24 -47.49
C GLU A 378 14.62 -36.08 -47.05
N LEU A 379 14.29 -35.07 -46.30
CA LEU A 379 12.93 -34.89 -45.75
C LEU A 379 12.20 -33.61 -46.15
N ALA A 380 12.61 -32.95 -47.23
CA ALA A 380 11.87 -31.81 -47.74
C ALA A 380 10.60 -32.26 -48.48
N PRO A 381 9.38 -31.85 -48.11
CA PRO A 381 8.21 -32.10 -48.89
C PRO A 381 8.27 -31.39 -50.23
N LYS A 382 7.93 -32.11 -51.28
CA LYS A 382 8.02 -31.64 -52.70
C LYS A 382 6.94 -30.62 -53.10
N GLU A 383 6.37 -29.83 -52.18
CA GLU A 383 5.40 -28.81 -52.58
C GLU A 383 5.76 -27.45 -51.91
N ASN A 384 6.05 -26.47 -52.76
CA ASN A 384 6.29 -25.07 -52.40
C ASN A 384 4.98 -24.43 -51.90
N SER A 385 4.79 -24.35 -50.59
CA SER A 385 3.83 -23.43 -50.03
C SER A 385 4.61 -22.50 -49.06
N PHE A 386 5.01 -21.33 -49.56
CA PHE A 386 5.46 -20.23 -48.70
C PHE A 386 4.26 -19.80 -47.85
N VAL A 387 4.37 -20.00 -46.58
CA VAL A 387 3.44 -19.36 -45.61
C VAL A 387 4.09 -18.01 -45.26
N GLU A 388 3.46 -16.94 -45.72
CA GLU A 388 3.81 -15.60 -45.27
C GLU A 388 3.64 -15.53 -43.73
N MET A 389 4.72 -15.23 -43.02
CA MET A 389 4.63 -14.94 -41.59
C MET A 389 4.05 -13.54 -41.42
N PRO A 390 3.00 -13.35 -40.64
CA PRO A 390 2.57 -12.00 -40.29
C PRO A 390 3.62 -11.35 -39.42
N LEU A 391 4.09 -10.18 -39.84
CA LEU A 391 4.92 -9.28 -39.04
C LEU A 391 4.18 -8.90 -37.76
N ILE A 392 4.83 -9.12 -36.64
CA ILE A 392 4.35 -8.73 -35.29
C ILE A 392 4.47 -7.21 -35.12
#